data_b4a6b2b4bf4725b8eca6210e682fd71b
#
_entry.id   b4a6b2b4bf4725b8eca6210e682fd71b
#
_cell.length_a   1.000
_cell.length_b   1.000
_cell.length_c   1.000
_cell.angle_alpha   90.00
_cell.angle_beta   90.00
_cell.angle_gamma   90.00
#
_symmetry.space_group_name_H-M   'P 1'
#
loop_
_entity.id
_entity.type
_entity.pdbx_description
1 polymer ?
#
loop_
_entity_poly.entity_id
_entity_poly.type
_entity_poly.pdbx_seq_one_letter_code
_entity_poly.pdbx_strand_id
1 'polypeptide(L)'
;MITEPERGSDAVNMTTICEKVDNGVIFNGEKVFTTNGPKADYFLGYGVYNEKDPRGTMVQAMFKKEFGIKTERLLIDSAPRVHIAHTYLENIKVPYPYILGDDGKGYNYLFDGLIPERISIVGSSLGICWNGLIHGLIYSNLRKQFNKEIIRYQGIGFPLADLLTKVTAATMMGFQIASIYDERILFAEQPSKEIEKWMASLSSQIKYYGCKLSHEVCYETQNHMGGISLTDNTLLNDALNISKVEEVIGGTRNIQLYLIQNSIRRMYSSLL
;
A
#
# COMPACT_ATOMS: atom_id res chain seq x y z
N MET A 1 -8.45 -8.49 4.64
CA MET A 1 -8.63 -9.50 3.56
C MET A 1 -9.52 -8.88 2.48
N ILE A 2 -8.94 -8.50 1.34
CA ILE A 2 -9.66 -7.83 0.24
C ILE A 2 -9.47 -8.64 -1.04
N THR A 3 -8.22 -8.81 -1.46
CA THR A 3 -7.81 -9.42 -2.72
C THR A 3 -8.26 -10.89 -2.82
N GLU A 4 -8.80 -11.26 -3.96
CA GLU A 4 -9.19 -12.63 -4.30
C GLU A 4 -8.32 -13.17 -5.44
N PRO A 5 -8.23 -14.49 -5.66
CA PRO A 5 -7.36 -15.05 -6.69
C PRO A 5 -7.53 -14.43 -8.07
N GLU A 6 -8.77 -14.14 -8.48
CA GLU A 6 -9.09 -13.55 -9.78
C GLU A 6 -9.41 -12.04 -9.73
N ARG A 7 -9.43 -11.43 -8.54
CA ARG A 7 -9.85 -10.04 -8.30
C ARG A 7 -8.82 -9.27 -7.45
N GLY A 8 -7.79 -8.75 -8.10
CA GLY A 8 -6.78 -7.89 -7.47
C GLY A 8 -7.12 -6.40 -7.60
N SER A 9 -6.82 -5.81 -8.76
CA SER A 9 -7.10 -4.39 -9.03
C SER A 9 -8.60 -4.07 -9.08
N ASP A 10 -9.41 -5.04 -9.46
CA ASP A 10 -10.89 -4.97 -9.47
C ASP A 10 -11.46 -5.46 -8.12
N ALA A 11 -10.99 -4.89 -7.03
CA ALA A 11 -11.31 -5.30 -5.66
C ALA A 11 -12.79 -5.14 -5.28
N VAL A 12 -13.55 -4.36 -6.04
CA VAL A 12 -14.98 -4.13 -5.77
C VAL A 12 -15.83 -5.33 -6.20
N ASN A 13 -15.50 -5.95 -7.34
CA ASN A 13 -16.25 -7.05 -7.89
C ASN A 13 -15.83 -8.39 -7.25
N MET A 14 -16.01 -8.47 -5.92
CA MET A 14 -15.66 -9.65 -5.12
C MET A 14 -16.53 -10.85 -5.47
N THR A 15 -15.95 -12.03 -5.33
CA THR A 15 -16.62 -13.33 -5.46
C THR A 15 -16.86 -14.01 -4.12
N THR A 16 -16.37 -13.46 -3.01
CA THR A 16 -16.70 -13.93 -1.66
C THR A 16 -18.15 -13.60 -1.34
N ILE A 17 -18.99 -14.65 -1.28
CA ILE A 17 -20.43 -14.51 -1.05
C ILE A 17 -20.76 -14.56 0.44
N CYS A 18 -21.74 -13.75 0.81
CA CYS A 18 -22.31 -13.67 2.15
C CYS A 18 -23.77 -14.09 2.16
N GLU A 19 -24.19 -14.78 3.20
CA GLU A 19 -25.58 -15.16 3.43
C GLU A 19 -25.99 -14.80 4.88
N LYS A 20 -27.10 -14.07 5.03
CA LYS A 20 -27.67 -13.77 6.34
C LYS A 20 -28.33 -15.01 6.94
N VAL A 21 -28.04 -15.26 8.21
CA VAL A 21 -28.65 -16.32 9.00
C VAL A 21 -29.09 -15.74 10.35
N ASP A 22 -29.89 -16.50 11.13
CA ASP A 22 -30.53 -16.00 12.37
C ASP A 22 -29.57 -15.24 13.34
N ASN A 23 -28.32 -15.69 13.48
CA ASN A 23 -27.38 -15.17 14.48
C ASN A 23 -26.08 -14.65 13.86
N GLY A 24 -26.08 -14.25 12.58
CA GLY A 24 -24.86 -13.76 11.94
C GLY A 24 -24.91 -13.80 10.43
N VAL A 25 -23.74 -13.83 9.82
CA VAL A 25 -23.53 -13.89 8.39
C VAL A 25 -22.57 -15.03 8.09
N ILE A 26 -22.89 -15.87 7.13
CA ILE A 26 -22.01 -16.93 6.62
C ILE A 26 -21.23 -16.38 5.42
N PHE A 27 -19.92 -16.62 5.41
CA PHE A 27 -19.01 -16.22 4.33
C PHE A 27 -18.44 -17.45 3.63
N ASN A 28 -18.48 -17.42 2.30
CA ASN A 28 -17.88 -18.43 1.43
C ASN A 28 -17.03 -17.75 0.35
N GLY A 29 -15.77 -18.19 0.22
CA GLY A 29 -14.83 -17.66 -0.78
C GLY A 29 -13.38 -17.81 -0.38
N GLU A 30 -12.53 -17.13 -1.11
CA GLU A 30 -11.09 -17.19 -0.91
C GLU A 30 -10.50 -15.77 -0.93
N LYS A 31 -9.48 -15.55 -0.09
CA LYS A 31 -8.70 -14.29 -0.08
C LYS A 31 -7.22 -14.62 -0.21
N VAL A 32 -6.53 -13.86 -1.04
CA VAL A 32 -5.10 -14.08 -1.30
C VAL A 32 -4.30 -12.85 -0.90
N PHE A 33 -3.01 -13.04 -0.66
CA PHE A 33 -2.09 -12.02 -0.17
C PHE A 33 -2.50 -11.41 1.18
N THR A 34 -3.13 -12.23 2.03
CA THR A 34 -3.52 -11.80 3.38
C THR A 34 -2.28 -11.60 4.25
N THR A 35 -1.93 -10.35 4.53
CA THR A 35 -0.80 -9.99 5.38
C THR A 35 -1.02 -10.48 6.80
N ASN A 36 0.03 -11.08 7.41
CA ASN A 36 0.01 -11.73 8.70
C ASN A 36 -0.94 -12.94 8.80
N GLY A 37 -1.58 -13.37 7.73
CA GLY A 37 -2.59 -14.43 7.74
C GLY A 37 -2.18 -15.69 8.51
N PRO A 38 -0.95 -16.25 8.36
CA PRO A 38 -0.54 -17.45 9.08
C PRO A 38 -0.48 -17.29 10.62
N LYS A 39 -0.34 -16.05 11.11
CA LYS A 39 -0.13 -15.74 12.53
C LYS A 39 -1.27 -14.95 13.18
N ALA A 40 -2.17 -14.38 12.38
CA ALA A 40 -3.23 -13.52 12.87
C ALA A 40 -4.29 -14.32 13.64
N ASP A 41 -4.78 -13.75 14.74
CA ASP A 41 -5.94 -14.24 15.49
C ASP A 41 -7.23 -13.56 15.02
N TYR A 42 -7.11 -12.35 14.45
CA TYR A 42 -8.19 -11.53 13.93
C TYR A 42 -7.93 -11.10 12.50
N PHE A 43 -8.97 -11.11 11.69
CA PHE A 43 -8.91 -10.72 10.29
C PHE A 43 -10.03 -9.73 9.96
N LEU A 44 -9.67 -8.58 9.40
CA LEU A 44 -10.65 -7.70 8.77
C LEU A 44 -10.87 -8.16 7.33
N GLY A 45 -12.10 -8.38 6.93
CA GLY A 45 -12.41 -8.86 5.59
C GLY A 45 -13.75 -8.40 5.05
N TYR A 46 -13.95 -8.66 3.76
CA TYR A 46 -15.10 -8.22 3.00
C TYR A 46 -15.69 -9.38 2.19
N GLY A 47 -17.02 -9.32 2.00
CA GLY A 47 -17.77 -10.14 1.07
C GLY A 47 -18.99 -9.38 0.59
N VAL A 48 -19.80 -9.98 -0.27
CA VAL A 48 -20.99 -9.37 -0.86
C VAL A 48 -22.21 -10.29 -0.73
N TYR A 49 -23.39 -9.72 -0.50
CA TYR A 49 -24.64 -10.48 -0.54
C TYR A 49 -25.10 -10.76 -1.98
N ASN A 50 -24.71 -9.91 -2.93
CA ASN A 50 -25.11 -10.04 -4.32
C ASN A 50 -23.95 -9.63 -5.25
N GLU A 51 -23.45 -10.60 -6.01
CA GLU A 51 -22.37 -10.36 -7.00
C GLU A 51 -22.76 -9.41 -8.13
N LYS A 52 -24.07 -9.28 -8.42
CA LYS A 52 -24.56 -8.35 -9.45
C LYS A 52 -24.63 -6.90 -8.96
N ASP A 53 -24.61 -6.69 -7.64
CA ASP A 53 -24.57 -5.37 -7.01
C ASP A 53 -23.57 -5.36 -5.84
N PRO A 54 -22.26 -5.52 -6.12
CA PRO A 54 -21.25 -5.59 -5.06
C PRO A 54 -21.12 -4.28 -4.28
N ARG A 55 -21.41 -3.14 -4.90
CA ARG A 55 -21.31 -1.83 -4.23
C ARG A 55 -22.41 -1.61 -3.20
N GLY A 56 -23.63 -2.01 -3.51
CA GLY A 56 -24.79 -1.84 -2.63
C GLY A 56 -24.93 -2.95 -1.58
N THR A 57 -24.17 -4.04 -1.70
CA THR A 57 -24.33 -5.24 -0.86
C THR A 57 -23.04 -5.72 -0.19
N MET A 58 -21.98 -4.91 -0.23
CA MET A 58 -20.70 -5.26 0.41
C MET A 58 -20.81 -5.19 1.93
N VAL A 59 -20.27 -6.21 2.58
CA VAL A 59 -20.23 -6.37 4.04
C VAL A 59 -18.79 -6.36 4.49
N GLN A 60 -18.52 -5.63 5.58
CA GLN A 60 -17.26 -5.67 6.30
C GLN A 60 -17.43 -6.48 7.58
N ALA A 61 -16.50 -7.36 7.88
CA ALA A 61 -16.54 -8.19 9.08
C ALA A 61 -15.17 -8.34 9.72
N MET A 62 -15.19 -8.45 11.07
CA MET A 62 -14.05 -8.89 11.86
C MET A 62 -14.18 -10.41 12.07
N PHE A 63 -13.29 -11.15 11.47
CA PHE A 63 -13.22 -12.60 11.65
C PHE A 63 -12.25 -12.94 12.77
N LYS A 64 -12.61 -13.89 13.60
CA LYS A 64 -11.67 -14.56 14.51
C LYS A 64 -11.17 -15.84 13.84
N LYS A 65 -9.92 -16.20 14.08
CA LYS A 65 -9.36 -17.47 13.61
C LYS A 65 -10.17 -18.68 14.10
N GLU A 66 -10.69 -18.61 15.32
CA GLU A 66 -11.53 -19.63 15.93
C GLU A 66 -12.88 -19.86 15.23
N PHE A 67 -13.31 -18.97 14.32
CA PHE A 67 -14.50 -19.19 13.48
C PHE A 67 -14.28 -20.25 12.38
N GLY A 68 -13.07 -20.81 12.28
CA GLY A 68 -12.73 -21.87 11.35
C GLY A 68 -11.94 -21.44 10.12
N ILE A 69 -11.38 -20.21 10.12
CA ILE A 69 -10.56 -19.71 9.00
C ILE A 69 -9.33 -20.58 8.83
N LYS A 70 -9.12 -21.06 7.62
CA LYS A 70 -7.92 -21.77 7.20
C LYS A 70 -6.99 -20.84 6.43
N THR A 71 -5.69 -20.95 6.69
CA THR A 71 -4.67 -20.14 6.02
C THR A 71 -3.54 -21.02 5.55
N GLU A 72 -3.10 -20.79 4.32
CA GLU A 72 -1.91 -21.42 3.73
C GLU A 72 -0.86 -20.33 3.46
N ARG A 73 0.38 -20.57 3.92
CA ARG A 73 1.45 -19.58 3.75
C ARG A 73 1.84 -19.46 2.28
N LEU A 74 1.85 -18.22 1.77
CA LEU A 74 2.46 -17.87 0.50
C LEU A 74 3.87 -17.33 0.73
N LEU A 75 4.84 -17.87 0.02
CA LEU A 75 6.20 -17.34 0.02
C LEU A 75 6.30 -16.22 -1.01
N ILE A 76 6.77 -15.07 -0.58
CA ILE A 76 7.01 -13.91 -1.43
C ILE A 76 8.53 -13.70 -1.49
N ASP A 77 9.15 -14.00 -2.61
CA ASP A 77 10.62 -13.94 -2.77
C ASP A 77 11.17 -12.53 -2.51
N SER A 78 10.43 -11.50 -2.93
CA SER A 78 10.80 -10.10 -2.66
C SER A 78 10.65 -9.69 -1.20
N ALA A 79 9.97 -10.48 -0.37
CA ALA A 79 9.72 -10.19 1.04
C ALA A 79 9.65 -11.49 1.87
N PRO A 80 10.70 -12.30 1.93
CA PRO A 80 10.68 -13.65 2.51
C PRO A 80 10.37 -13.68 4.01
N ARG A 81 10.58 -12.55 4.70
CA ARG A 81 10.32 -12.41 6.15
C ARG A 81 8.87 -12.01 6.45
N VAL A 82 8.10 -11.58 5.44
CA VAL A 82 6.69 -11.20 5.63
C VAL A 82 5.82 -12.46 5.62
N HIS A 83 4.86 -12.52 6.52
CA HIS A 83 3.93 -13.65 6.62
C HIS A 83 2.68 -13.34 5.79
N ILE A 84 2.63 -13.87 4.58
CA ILE A 84 1.50 -13.71 3.65
C ILE A 84 0.77 -15.05 3.54
N ALA A 85 -0.55 -15.03 3.37
CA ALA A 85 -1.36 -16.22 3.22
C ALA A 85 -2.35 -16.16 2.07
N HIS A 86 -2.67 -17.33 1.57
CA HIS A 86 -3.97 -17.66 1.00
C HIS A 86 -4.91 -18.01 2.17
N THR A 87 -6.11 -17.48 2.14
CA THR A 87 -7.10 -17.60 3.23
C THR A 87 -8.40 -18.15 2.67
N TYR A 88 -8.91 -19.21 3.26
CA TYR A 88 -10.11 -19.90 2.82
C TYR A 88 -11.26 -19.64 3.80
N LEU A 89 -12.40 -19.25 3.26
CA LEU A 89 -13.64 -18.99 3.97
C LEU A 89 -14.65 -20.05 3.52
N GLU A 90 -14.71 -21.17 4.24
CA GLU A 90 -15.60 -22.30 3.95
C GLU A 90 -16.72 -22.35 5.00
N ASN A 91 -17.90 -21.81 4.69
CA ASN A 91 -19.04 -21.70 5.60
C ASN A 91 -18.69 -21.01 6.93
N ILE A 92 -17.87 -19.95 6.86
CA ILE A 92 -17.44 -19.22 8.06
C ILE A 92 -18.60 -18.38 8.59
N LYS A 93 -19.17 -18.81 9.71
CA LYS A 93 -20.22 -18.07 10.41
C LYS A 93 -19.63 -16.99 11.29
N VAL A 94 -19.93 -15.74 10.96
CA VAL A 94 -19.54 -14.55 11.73
C VAL A 94 -20.75 -14.01 12.46
N PRO A 95 -20.77 -13.99 13.82
CA PRO A 95 -21.87 -13.43 14.60
C PRO A 95 -22.07 -11.94 14.33
N TYR A 96 -23.30 -11.44 14.42
CA TYR A 96 -23.63 -10.02 14.14
C TYR A 96 -22.76 -9.00 14.90
N PRO A 97 -22.34 -9.18 16.18
CA PRO A 97 -21.44 -8.24 16.83
C PRO A 97 -20.07 -8.04 16.17
N TYR A 98 -19.70 -8.92 15.24
CA TYR A 98 -18.47 -8.86 14.46
C TYR A 98 -18.70 -8.38 13.02
N ILE A 99 -19.92 -8.10 12.61
CA ILE A 99 -20.24 -7.38 11.38
C ILE A 99 -20.04 -5.89 11.67
N LEU A 100 -19.21 -5.24 10.87
CA LEU A 100 -18.77 -3.88 11.15
C LEU A 100 -19.55 -2.86 10.31
N GLY A 101 -20.00 -1.81 11.00
CA GLY A 101 -20.73 -0.72 10.38
C GLY A 101 -22.14 -1.12 9.92
N ASP A 102 -22.70 -0.31 9.02
CA ASP A 102 -24.03 -0.52 8.48
C ASP A 102 -24.04 -1.61 7.39
N ASP A 103 -25.10 -2.36 7.35
CA ASP A 103 -25.29 -3.43 6.38
C ASP A 103 -25.30 -2.89 4.94
N GLY A 104 -24.52 -3.51 4.05
CA GLY A 104 -24.36 -3.08 2.66
C GLY A 104 -23.46 -1.84 2.46
N LYS A 105 -22.90 -1.25 3.52
CA LYS A 105 -22.00 -0.08 3.43
C LYS A 105 -20.51 -0.43 3.38
N GLY A 106 -20.16 -1.70 3.34
CA GLY A 106 -18.77 -2.16 3.29
C GLY A 106 -17.93 -1.53 2.17
N TYR A 107 -18.55 -1.18 1.05
CA TYR A 107 -17.90 -0.44 -0.05
C TYR A 107 -17.32 0.90 0.42
N ASN A 108 -18.08 1.69 1.17
CA ASN A 108 -17.62 2.98 1.66
C ASN A 108 -16.46 2.79 2.64
N TYR A 109 -16.59 1.88 3.60
CA TYR A 109 -15.54 1.58 4.59
C TYR A 109 -14.26 1.08 3.94
N LEU A 110 -14.36 0.30 2.84
CA LEU A 110 -13.20 -0.15 2.08
C LEU A 110 -12.44 1.06 1.51
N PHE A 111 -13.13 2.00 0.87
CA PHE A 111 -12.49 3.15 0.23
C PHE A 111 -12.00 4.19 1.22
N ASP A 112 -12.71 4.40 2.32
CA ASP A 112 -12.27 5.28 3.42
C ASP A 112 -10.97 4.79 4.04
N GLY A 113 -10.81 3.46 4.18
CA GLY A 113 -9.57 2.84 4.67
C GLY A 113 -8.38 2.93 3.70
N LEU A 114 -8.61 3.04 2.39
CA LEU A 114 -7.52 3.07 1.39
C LEU A 114 -6.74 4.39 1.39
N ILE A 115 -7.31 5.50 1.82
CA ILE A 115 -6.61 6.79 1.88
C ILE A 115 -5.48 6.75 2.92
N PRO A 116 -5.76 6.44 4.21
CA PRO A 116 -4.71 6.35 5.23
C PRO A 116 -3.72 5.20 4.94
N GLU A 117 -4.18 4.09 4.36
CA GLU A 117 -3.28 3.01 3.93
C GLU A 117 -2.23 3.51 2.93
N ARG A 118 -2.63 4.26 1.91
CA ARG A 118 -1.70 4.82 0.91
C ARG A 118 -0.72 5.80 1.53
N ILE A 119 -1.17 6.67 2.44
CA ILE A 119 -0.31 7.59 3.19
C ILE A 119 0.71 6.82 4.03
N SER A 120 0.29 5.75 4.69
CA SER A 120 1.16 4.87 5.49
C SER A 120 2.22 4.17 4.63
N ILE A 121 1.84 3.62 3.47
CA ILE A 121 2.78 3.00 2.50
C ILE A 121 3.83 4.04 2.04
N VAL A 122 3.41 5.28 1.81
CA VAL A 122 4.35 6.36 1.45
C VAL A 122 5.37 6.63 2.57
N GLY A 123 4.94 6.62 3.82
CA GLY A 123 5.85 6.76 4.96
C GLY A 123 6.98 5.72 4.94
N SER A 124 6.63 4.46 4.68
CA SER A 124 7.60 3.37 4.51
C SER A 124 8.48 3.59 3.28
N SER A 125 7.90 3.92 2.12
CA SER A 125 8.66 4.18 0.89
C SER A 125 9.66 5.33 1.03
N LEU A 126 9.28 6.41 1.73
CA LEU A 126 10.20 7.53 2.04
C LEU A 126 11.31 7.08 2.99
N GLY A 127 11.00 6.21 3.96
CA GLY A 127 12.01 5.58 4.80
C GLY A 127 13.04 4.79 3.99
N ILE A 128 12.59 4.02 2.98
CA ILE A 128 13.44 3.31 2.03
C ILE A 128 14.29 4.31 1.21
N CYS A 129 13.71 5.41 0.72
CA CYS A 129 14.45 6.45 0.02
C CYS A 129 15.60 7.01 0.87
N TRP A 130 15.31 7.42 2.09
CA TRP A 130 16.32 7.98 2.99
C TRP A 130 17.37 6.94 3.35
N ASN A 131 17.00 5.71 3.61
CA ASN A 131 17.94 4.62 3.88
C ASN A 131 18.90 4.44 2.70
N GLY A 132 18.39 4.27 1.48
CA GLY A 132 19.21 4.10 0.27
C GLY A 132 20.14 5.30 0.05
N LEU A 133 19.60 6.51 0.11
CA LEU A 133 20.36 7.74 -0.12
C LEU A 133 21.48 7.94 0.90
N ILE A 134 21.21 7.73 2.20
CA ILE A 134 22.21 7.85 3.27
C ILE A 134 23.34 6.85 3.06
N HIS A 135 23.05 5.61 2.74
CA HIS A 135 24.07 4.60 2.41
C HIS A 135 24.94 5.05 1.24
N GLY A 136 24.32 5.53 0.15
CA GLY A 136 25.05 6.05 -1.01
C GLY A 136 25.94 7.25 -0.67
N LEU A 137 25.43 8.20 0.09
CA LEU A 137 26.17 9.40 0.49
C LEU A 137 27.36 9.07 1.40
N ILE A 138 27.15 8.23 2.42
CA ILE A 138 28.24 7.83 3.34
C ILE A 138 29.30 7.06 2.57
N TYR A 139 28.90 6.04 1.81
CA TYR A 139 29.84 5.23 1.06
C TYR A 139 30.65 6.06 0.06
N SER A 140 30.01 6.94 -0.68
CA SER A 140 30.65 7.76 -1.72
C SER A 140 31.65 8.77 -1.16
N ASN A 141 31.46 9.22 0.10
CA ASN A 141 32.41 10.08 0.79
C ASN A 141 33.59 9.33 1.40
N LEU A 142 33.43 8.05 1.73
CA LEU A 142 34.48 7.22 2.34
C LEU A 142 35.30 6.45 1.29
N ARG A 143 34.65 5.95 0.25
CA ARG A 143 35.29 5.13 -0.79
C ARG A 143 36.18 5.95 -1.70
N LYS A 144 37.41 5.54 -1.85
CA LYS A 144 38.38 6.13 -2.80
C LYS A 144 38.62 5.23 -4.00
N GLN A 145 38.62 5.82 -5.16
CA GLN A 145 39.08 5.24 -6.41
C GLN A 145 39.86 6.29 -7.20
N PHE A 146 40.90 5.85 -7.93
CA PHE A 146 41.78 6.76 -8.68
C PHE A 146 42.27 7.93 -7.81
N ASN A 147 42.68 7.60 -6.57
CA ASN A 147 43.30 8.50 -5.56
C ASN A 147 42.38 9.60 -5.00
N LYS A 148 41.09 9.57 -5.19
CA LYS A 148 40.14 10.50 -4.57
C LYS A 148 38.82 9.84 -4.19
N GLU A 149 38.06 10.48 -3.30
CA GLU A 149 36.73 10.04 -2.89
C GLU A 149 35.79 9.98 -4.12
N ILE A 150 34.98 8.92 -4.26
CA ILE A 150 34.16 8.72 -5.45
C ILE A 150 33.06 9.78 -5.61
N ILE A 151 32.61 10.42 -4.53
CA ILE A 151 31.66 11.55 -4.57
C ILE A 151 32.18 12.74 -5.42
N ARG A 152 33.49 12.89 -5.55
CA ARG A 152 34.11 13.97 -6.33
C ARG A 152 34.05 13.76 -7.85
N TYR A 153 33.59 12.60 -8.30
CA TYR A 153 33.31 12.36 -9.71
C TYR A 153 31.89 12.82 -10.02
N GLN A 154 31.73 13.66 -11.05
CA GLN A 154 30.41 14.18 -11.44
C GLN A 154 29.41 13.07 -11.76
N GLY A 155 29.88 11.93 -12.33
CA GLY A 155 29.06 10.75 -12.60
C GLY A 155 28.51 10.06 -11.34
N ILE A 156 29.00 10.41 -10.15
CA ILE A 156 28.50 9.93 -8.85
C ILE A 156 27.81 11.08 -8.09
N GLY A 157 28.49 12.23 -7.98
CA GLY A 157 28.00 13.34 -7.16
C GLY A 157 26.72 13.98 -7.71
N PHE A 158 26.59 14.14 -9.03
CA PHE A 158 25.39 14.75 -9.64
C PHE A 158 24.14 13.87 -9.49
N PRO A 159 24.16 12.55 -9.81
CA PRO A 159 23.04 11.69 -9.52
C PRO A 159 22.63 11.68 -8.05
N LEU A 160 23.57 11.66 -7.09
CA LEU A 160 23.25 11.72 -5.67
C LEU A 160 22.61 13.05 -5.27
N ALA A 161 23.02 14.17 -5.86
CA ALA A 161 22.41 15.47 -5.63
C ALA A 161 20.98 15.55 -6.20
N ASP A 162 20.74 14.96 -7.39
CA ASP A 162 19.41 14.84 -7.98
C ASP A 162 18.49 13.98 -7.12
N LEU A 163 18.95 12.80 -6.67
CA LEU A 163 18.21 11.93 -5.77
C LEU A 163 17.88 12.65 -4.45
N LEU A 164 18.83 13.36 -3.84
CA LEU A 164 18.59 14.14 -2.62
C LEU A 164 17.47 15.16 -2.84
N THR A 165 17.48 15.87 -3.95
CA THR A 165 16.47 16.87 -4.30
C THR A 165 15.07 16.20 -4.43
N LYS A 166 14.98 15.08 -5.15
CA LYS A 166 13.74 14.32 -5.32
C LYS A 166 13.20 13.77 -4.01
N VAL A 167 14.07 13.18 -3.17
CA VAL A 167 13.68 12.61 -1.87
C VAL A 167 13.22 13.72 -0.91
N THR A 168 13.89 14.87 -0.90
CA THR A 168 13.46 16.02 -0.09
C THR A 168 12.07 16.51 -0.52
N ALA A 169 11.85 16.69 -1.82
CA ALA A 169 10.55 17.13 -2.35
C ALA A 169 9.43 16.12 -2.04
N ALA A 170 9.70 14.82 -2.24
CA ALA A 170 8.73 13.76 -1.92
C ALA A 170 8.41 13.73 -0.42
N THR A 171 9.41 13.92 0.43
CA THR A 171 9.25 13.94 1.90
C THR A 171 8.35 15.11 2.32
N MET A 172 8.61 16.31 1.81
CA MET A 172 7.79 17.49 2.08
C MET A 172 6.34 17.29 1.60
N MET A 173 6.16 16.75 0.39
CA MET A 173 4.83 16.44 -0.15
C MET A 173 4.11 15.41 0.71
N GLY A 174 4.79 14.34 1.15
CA GLY A 174 4.23 13.30 2.00
C GLY A 174 3.75 13.83 3.34
N PHE A 175 4.58 14.61 4.03
CA PHE A 175 4.20 15.24 5.30
C PHE A 175 3.05 16.23 5.15
N GLN A 176 3.05 17.04 4.10
CA GLN A 176 1.96 17.98 3.85
C GLN A 176 0.62 17.27 3.61
N ILE A 177 0.64 16.17 2.85
CA ILE A 177 -0.58 15.37 2.59
C ILE A 177 -1.06 14.69 3.87
N ALA A 178 -0.16 14.15 4.69
CA ALA A 178 -0.51 13.57 5.97
C ALA A 178 -1.13 14.60 6.92
N SER A 179 -0.55 15.80 7.02
CA SER A 179 -1.08 16.90 7.84
C SER A 179 -2.49 17.32 7.38
N ILE A 180 -2.71 17.44 6.07
CA ILE A 180 -4.04 17.77 5.52
C ILE A 180 -5.04 16.64 5.85
N TYR A 181 -4.63 15.37 5.76
CA TYR A 181 -5.48 14.25 6.14
C TYR A 181 -5.89 14.34 7.62
N ASP A 182 -4.92 14.55 8.51
CA ASP A 182 -5.18 14.66 9.94
C ASP A 182 -6.14 15.82 10.25
N GLU A 183 -5.85 17.02 9.73
CA GLU A 183 -6.63 18.23 10.03
C GLU A 183 -8.03 18.23 9.40
N ARG A 184 -8.17 17.70 8.19
CA ARG A 184 -9.39 17.85 7.37
C ARG A 184 -10.26 16.61 7.28
N ILE A 185 -9.73 15.44 7.67
CA ILE A 185 -10.46 14.17 7.64
C ILE A 185 -10.50 13.55 9.04
N LEU A 186 -9.32 13.21 9.61
CA LEU A 186 -9.25 12.39 10.81
C LEU A 186 -9.77 13.12 12.07
N PHE A 187 -9.41 14.40 12.22
CA PHE A 187 -9.80 15.22 13.38
C PHE A 187 -10.89 16.25 13.05
N ALA A 188 -11.42 16.26 11.83
CA ALA A 188 -12.51 17.14 11.48
C ALA A 188 -13.83 16.60 12.03
N GLU A 189 -14.65 17.47 12.64
CA GLU A 189 -16.00 17.08 13.12
C GLU A 189 -16.91 16.62 11.98
N GLN A 190 -16.82 17.27 10.82
CA GLN A 190 -17.57 16.92 9.60
C GLN A 190 -16.69 17.13 8.38
N PRO A 191 -16.01 16.08 7.88
CA PRO A 191 -15.24 16.17 6.65
C PRO A 191 -16.13 16.51 5.45
N SER A 192 -15.69 17.43 4.61
CA SER A 192 -16.43 17.74 3.39
C SER A 192 -16.15 16.69 2.31
N LYS A 193 -17.18 16.35 1.52
CA LYS A 193 -17.02 15.40 0.38
C LYS A 193 -16.01 15.88 -0.67
N GLU A 194 -15.80 17.18 -0.79
CA GLU A 194 -14.79 17.74 -1.70
C GLU A 194 -13.39 17.45 -1.20
N ILE A 195 -13.14 17.63 0.10
CA ILE A 195 -11.86 17.29 0.74
C ILE A 195 -11.57 15.79 0.63
N GLU A 196 -12.55 14.93 0.88
CA GLU A 196 -12.39 13.48 0.74
C GLU A 196 -11.98 13.10 -0.70
N LYS A 197 -12.66 13.66 -1.72
CA LYS A 197 -12.31 13.42 -3.13
C LYS A 197 -10.92 13.95 -3.47
N TRP A 198 -10.55 15.10 -2.95
CA TRP A 198 -9.22 15.67 -3.15
C TRP A 198 -8.15 14.83 -2.49
N MET A 199 -8.37 14.39 -1.25
CA MET A 199 -7.45 13.51 -0.51
C MET A 199 -7.27 12.16 -1.21
N ALA A 200 -8.31 11.59 -1.80
CA ALA A 200 -8.19 10.36 -2.61
C ALA A 200 -7.24 10.55 -3.80
N SER A 201 -7.25 11.74 -4.42
CA SER A 201 -6.31 12.08 -5.49
C SER A 201 -4.88 12.32 -4.97
N LEU A 202 -4.73 13.11 -3.91
CA LEU A 202 -3.41 13.44 -3.34
C LEU A 202 -2.70 12.21 -2.79
N SER A 203 -3.43 11.33 -2.07
CA SER A 203 -2.87 10.07 -1.56
C SER A 203 -2.41 9.15 -2.69
N SER A 204 -3.13 9.13 -3.82
CA SER A 204 -2.73 8.39 -5.02
C SER A 204 -1.50 8.99 -5.69
N GLN A 205 -1.39 10.33 -5.77
CA GLN A 205 -0.24 11.01 -6.37
C GLN A 205 1.04 10.73 -5.59
N ILE A 206 1.00 10.90 -4.26
CA ILE A 206 2.19 10.68 -3.44
C ILE A 206 2.56 9.19 -3.36
N LYS A 207 1.57 8.29 -3.32
CA LYS A 207 1.81 6.84 -3.36
C LYS A 207 2.49 6.44 -4.67
N TYR A 208 2.01 6.91 -5.81
CA TYR A 208 2.65 6.69 -7.11
C TYR A 208 4.08 7.20 -7.13
N TYR A 209 4.29 8.46 -6.70
CA TYR A 209 5.60 9.11 -6.78
C TYR A 209 6.59 8.52 -5.77
N GLY A 210 6.20 8.37 -4.51
CA GLY A 210 7.06 7.89 -3.43
C GLY A 210 7.53 6.45 -3.64
N CYS A 211 6.63 5.54 -4.02
CA CYS A 211 7.01 4.14 -4.27
C CYS A 211 7.91 4.00 -5.51
N LYS A 212 7.66 4.77 -6.57
CA LYS A 212 8.55 4.80 -7.74
C LYS A 212 9.94 5.33 -7.38
N LEU A 213 9.98 6.41 -6.60
CA LEU A 213 11.22 7.04 -6.17
C LEU A 213 12.04 6.12 -5.26
N SER A 214 11.41 5.37 -4.36
CA SER A 214 12.12 4.43 -3.49
C SER A 214 12.87 3.36 -4.27
N HIS A 215 12.28 2.86 -5.35
CA HIS A 215 12.93 1.93 -6.25
C HIS A 215 14.11 2.58 -6.98
N GLU A 216 13.91 3.78 -7.54
CA GLU A 216 14.96 4.55 -8.23
C GLU A 216 16.15 4.82 -7.32
N VAL A 217 15.91 5.28 -6.09
CA VAL A 217 16.98 5.56 -5.12
C VAL A 217 17.78 4.31 -4.78
N CYS A 218 17.12 3.18 -4.49
CA CYS A 218 17.81 1.95 -4.16
C CYS A 218 18.64 1.44 -5.34
N TYR A 219 18.07 1.43 -6.53
CA TYR A 219 18.74 1.00 -7.75
C TYR A 219 19.99 1.84 -8.06
N GLU A 220 19.86 3.17 -8.09
CA GLU A 220 20.98 4.07 -8.39
C GLU A 220 22.06 4.02 -7.30
N THR A 221 21.66 3.91 -6.04
CA THR A 221 22.62 3.77 -4.93
C THR A 221 23.42 2.48 -5.05
N GLN A 222 22.79 1.36 -5.44
CA GLN A 222 23.50 0.11 -5.70
C GLN A 222 24.53 0.26 -6.81
N ASN A 223 24.19 0.96 -7.90
CA ASN A 223 25.13 1.25 -8.99
C ASN A 223 26.35 2.03 -8.50
N HIS A 224 26.15 3.04 -7.65
CA HIS A 224 27.25 3.86 -7.11
C HIS A 224 28.11 3.09 -6.09
N MET A 225 27.53 2.20 -5.32
CA MET A 225 28.25 1.41 -4.33
C MET A 225 28.94 0.17 -4.92
N GLY A 226 28.45 -0.34 -6.05
CA GLY A 226 29.00 -1.53 -6.70
C GLY A 226 28.79 -2.81 -5.86
N GLY A 227 29.70 -3.76 -5.96
CA GLY A 227 29.53 -5.11 -5.41
C GLY A 227 29.18 -5.20 -3.93
N ILE A 228 29.61 -4.23 -3.09
CA ILE A 228 29.28 -4.23 -1.65
C ILE A 228 27.77 -4.11 -1.41
N SER A 229 27.07 -3.41 -2.27
CA SER A 229 25.60 -3.21 -2.15
C SER A 229 24.81 -4.49 -2.36
N LEU A 230 25.41 -5.51 -2.98
CA LEU A 230 24.77 -6.80 -3.27
C LEU A 230 24.97 -7.82 -2.14
N THR A 231 25.75 -7.46 -1.13
CA THR A 231 26.04 -8.33 0.02
C THR A 231 25.06 -8.03 1.16
N ASP A 232 25.04 -8.93 2.16
CA ASP A 232 24.28 -8.76 3.41
C ASP A 232 24.90 -7.72 4.38
N ASN A 233 26.06 -7.14 4.02
CA ASN A 233 26.64 -6.01 4.75
C ASN A 233 25.86 -4.70 4.58
N THR A 234 24.93 -4.66 3.65
CA THR A 234 23.99 -3.53 3.45
C THR A 234 22.56 -4.04 3.38
N LEU A 235 21.60 -3.18 3.71
CA LEU A 235 20.18 -3.50 3.56
C LEU A 235 19.61 -3.08 2.18
N LEU A 236 20.48 -2.68 1.23
CA LEU A 236 20.03 -2.10 -0.04
C LEU A 236 19.34 -3.10 -0.95
N ASN A 237 19.78 -4.36 -0.94
CA ASN A 237 19.15 -5.39 -1.73
C ASN A 237 17.74 -5.72 -1.22
N ASP A 238 17.59 -5.85 0.10
CA ASP A 238 16.27 -6.02 0.74
C ASP A 238 15.39 -4.78 0.47
N ALA A 239 15.95 -3.57 0.60
CA ALA A 239 15.26 -2.32 0.35
C ALA A 239 14.74 -2.20 -1.10
N LEU A 240 15.56 -2.60 -2.09
CA LEU A 240 15.16 -2.63 -3.49
C LEU A 240 13.98 -3.60 -3.72
N ASN A 241 14.04 -4.79 -3.14
CA ASN A 241 12.98 -5.78 -3.25
C ASN A 241 11.68 -5.30 -2.59
N ILE A 242 11.76 -4.76 -1.37
CA ILE A 242 10.59 -4.22 -0.66
C ILE A 242 9.99 -3.01 -1.36
N SER A 243 10.80 -2.14 -1.98
CA SER A 243 10.29 -1.00 -2.76
C SER A 243 9.31 -1.44 -3.86
N LYS A 244 9.57 -2.61 -4.47
CA LYS A 244 8.67 -3.19 -5.46
C LYS A 244 7.38 -3.74 -4.85
N VAL A 245 7.44 -4.33 -3.67
CA VAL A 245 6.25 -4.76 -2.94
C VAL A 245 5.35 -3.55 -2.63
N GLU A 246 5.93 -2.45 -2.14
CA GLU A 246 5.18 -1.23 -1.83
C GLU A 246 4.55 -0.57 -3.07
N GLU A 247 5.18 -0.68 -4.24
CA GLU A 247 4.58 -0.21 -5.50
C GLU A 247 3.30 -1.00 -5.86
N VAL A 248 3.20 -2.26 -5.45
CA VAL A 248 2.10 -3.18 -5.78
C VAL A 248 0.94 -3.11 -4.78
N ILE A 249 1.24 -3.12 -3.46
CA ILE A 249 0.22 -3.13 -2.40
C ILE A 249 -0.57 -1.81 -2.34
N GLY A 250 -1.74 -1.79 -1.72
CA GLY A 250 -2.59 -0.57 -1.61
C GLY A 250 -3.07 -0.02 -2.96
N GLY A 251 -3.09 -0.87 -3.98
CA GLY A 251 -3.38 -0.54 -5.39
C GLY A 251 -2.11 -0.26 -6.19
N THR A 252 -1.94 -1.02 -7.29
CA THR A 252 -0.75 -0.95 -8.16
C THR A 252 -0.51 0.45 -8.73
N ARG A 253 0.69 0.68 -9.26
CA ARG A 253 1.06 1.92 -9.96
C ARG A 253 -0.01 2.35 -10.97
N ASN A 254 -0.51 1.44 -11.78
CA ASN A 254 -1.51 1.74 -12.80
C ASN A 254 -2.86 2.12 -12.20
N ILE A 255 -3.25 1.53 -11.07
CA ILE A 255 -4.45 1.95 -10.33
C ILE A 255 -4.30 3.35 -9.76
N GLN A 256 -3.13 3.72 -9.23
CA GLN A 256 -2.90 5.10 -8.78
C GLN A 256 -3.03 6.10 -9.95
N LEU A 257 -2.41 5.82 -11.10
CA LEU A 257 -2.53 6.67 -12.30
C LEU A 257 -3.97 6.76 -12.81
N TYR A 258 -4.73 5.66 -12.78
CA TYR A 258 -6.14 5.65 -13.15
C TYR A 258 -6.99 6.55 -12.22
N LEU A 259 -6.73 6.52 -10.91
CA LEU A 259 -7.43 7.35 -9.94
C LEU A 259 -7.09 8.84 -10.14
N ILE A 260 -5.82 9.16 -10.38
CA ILE A 260 -5.36 10.52 -10.68
C ILE A 260 -6.03 11.04 -11.98
N GLN A 261 -6.01 10.23 -13.04
CA GLN A 261 -6.67 10.56 -14.31
C GLN A 261 -8.16 10.86 -14.14
N ASN A 262 -8.87 10.03 -13.38
CA ASN A 262 -10.28 10.24 -13.11
C ASN A 262 -10.54 11.51 -12.29
N SER A 263 -9.64 11.84 -11.37
CA SER A 263 -9.71 13.11 -10.62
C SER A 263 -9.57 14.31 -11.55
N ILE A 264 -8.56 14.30 -12.44
CA ILE A 264 -8.36 15.34 -13.45
C ILE A 264 -9.61 15.52 -14.32
N ARG A 265 -10.16 14.42 -14.85
CA ARG A 265 -11.38 14.48 -15.68
C ARG A 265 -12.56 15.14 -14.97
N ARG A 266 -12.77 14.83 -13.68
CA ARG A 266 -13.86 15.42 -12.87
C ARG A 266 -13.64 16.90 -12.59
N MET A 267 -12.39 17.31 -12.32
CA MET A 267 -12.06 18.73 -12.07
C MET A 267 -12.33 19.61 -13.30
N TYR A 268 -12.08 19.11 -14.50
CA TYR A 268 -12.24 19.91 -15.73
C TYR A 268 -13.60 19.73 -16.41
N SER A 269 -14.33 18.63 -16.17
CA SER A 269 -15.69 18.48 -16.70
C SER A 269 -16.70 19.45 -16.08
N SER A 270 -16.39 20.07 -14.95
CA SER A 270 -17.20 21.14 -14.35
C SER A 270 -16.89 22.53 -14.91
N LEU A 271 -15.88 22.65 -15.77
CA LEU A 271 -15.47 23.90 -16.43
C LEU A 271 -15.95 23.97 -17.89
N LEU A 272 -16.47 22.89 -18.43
CA LEU A 272 -17.08 22.76 -19.76
C LEU A 272 -18.58 22.63 -19.65
#